data_99bc1199bae3be92953ad147f5fe6b4b
#
_entry.id   99bc1199bae3be92953ad147f5fe6b4b
#
_cell.length_a   1.000
_cell.length_b   1.000
_cell.length_c   1.000
_cell.angle_alpha   90.00
_cell.angle_beta   90.00
_cell.angle_gamma   90.00
#
_symmetry.space_group_name_H-M   'P 1'
#
loop_
_entity.id
_entity.type
_entity.pdbx_description
1 polymer ?
#
loop_
_entity_poly.entity_id
_entity_poly.type
_entity_poly.pdbx_seq_one_letter_code
_entity_poly.pdbx_strand_id
1 'polypeptide(L)'
;MTINLNNIDLYYITIGIFFISLIVQMQLQSKVKKYSKQKLSSGKTGAEVAQQMLNENGIYDVKVVSVGGFLTDHYNPITKTVNLSTDVFNGRNVAAAAVAAHECGHAIQHNKNYIFLHIRTIMTPICAFSARFLTLFILLGFFMINISLIPLEIGICLYAVTTLFTFLTLPVELDASNRALNWIEENNIVDNNEYKDAKSALKLAAMTYVLAALASLTELLRLISIVNSRKEN
;
A
#
# COMPACT_ATOMS: atom_id res chain seq x y z
N MET A 1 1.67 -30.75 13.92
CA MET A 1 0.21 -30.55 13.72
C MET A 1 0.06 -29.84 12.37
N THR A 2 -0.18 -30.58 11.30
CA THR A 2 -0.41 -30.02 9.95
C THR A 2 -1.86 -29.54 9.89
N ILE A 3 -2.06 -28.22 9.85
CA ILE A 3 -3.39 -27.65 9.61
C ILE A 3 -3.71 -27.93 8.14
N ASN A 4 -4.56 -28.91 7.89
CA ASN A 4 -5.03 -29.20 6.54
C ASN A 4 -6.23 -28.29 6.25
N LEU A 5 -5.93 -27.06 5.76
CA LEU A 5 -6.97 -26.11 5.37
C LEU A 5 -7.60 -26.60 4.06
N ASN A 6 -8.87 -26.94 4.10
CA ASN A 6 -9.62 -27.29 2.91
C ASN A 6 -10.09 -26.00 2.17
N ASN A 7 -10.63 -26.16 0.98
CA ASN A 7 -11.08 -25.06 0.13
C ASN A 7 -12.19 -24.20 0.80
N ILE A 8 -13.03 -24.83 1.63
CA ILE A 8 -14.13 -24.17 2.35
C ILE A 8 -13.56 -23.29 3.47
N ASP A 9 -12.56 -23.77 4.22
CA ASP A 9 -11.92 -23.00 5.29
C ASP A 9 -11.23 -21.74 4.72
N LEU A 10 -10.49 -21.89 3.62
CA LEU A 10 -9.85 -20.77 2.93
C LEU A 10 -10.87 -19.74 2.44
N TYR A 11 -12.04 -20.18 1.95
CA TYR A 11 -13.12 -19.28 1.55
C TYR A 11 -13.65 -18.45 2.72
N TYR A 12 -13.91 -19.05 3.88
CA TYR A 12 -14.36 -18.33 5.07
C TYR A 12 -13.28 -17.37 5.61
N ILE A 13 -12.01 -17.77 5.57
CA ILE A 13 -10.89 -16.88 5.95
C ILE A 13 -10.83 -15.66 5.02
N THR A 14 -10.96 -15.86 3.70
CA THR A 14 -10.98 -14.75 2.73
C THR A 14 -12.13 -13.78 2.99
N ILE A 15 -13.34 -14.29 3.27
CA ILE A 15 -14.49 -13.46 3.64
C ILE A 15 -14.20 -12.69 4.94
N GLY A 16 -13.64 -13.34 5.96
CA GLY A 16 -13.27 -12.69 7.21
C GLY A 16 -12.28 -11.54 6.99
N ILE A 17 -11.22 -11.77 6.20
CA ILE A 17 -10.24 -10.74 5.84
C ILE A 17 -10.91 -9.59 5.07
N PHE A 18 -11.85 -9.89 4.17
CA PHE A 18 -12.59 -8.85 3.44
C PHE A 18 -13.36 -7.93 4.39
N PHE A 19 -14.12 -8.45 5.34
CA PHE A 19 -14.84 -7.63 6.31
C PHE A 19 -13.90 -6.82 7.22
N ILE A 20 -12.79 -7.42 7.66
CA ILE A 20 -11.77 -6.71 8.44
C ILE A 20 -11.17 -5.57 7.61
N SER A 21 -10.90 -5.81 6.32
CA SER A 21 -10.38 -4.79 5.40
C SER A 21 -11.35 -3.62 5.24
N LEU A 22 -12.66 -3.87 5.13
CA LEU A 22 -13.67 -2.82 5.09
C LEU A 22 -13.67 -1.98 6.37
N ILE A 23 -13.59 -2.63 7.54
CA ILE A 23 -13.56 -1.92 8.84
C ILE A 23 -12.31 -1.05 8.94
N VAL A 24 -11.13 -1.59 8.59
CA VAL A 24 -9.87 -0.83 8.62
C VAL A 24 -9.90 0.34 7.64
N GLN A 25 -10.44 0.16 6.44
CA GLN A 25 -10.60 1.22 5.46
C GLN A 25 -11.53 2.34 5.94
N MET A 26 -12.67 1.99 6.55
CA MET A 26 -13.58 2.98 7.15
C MET A 26 -12.92 3.73 8.31
N GLN A 27 -12.17 3.03 9.17
CA GLN A 27 -11.44 3.65 10.28
C GLN A 27 -10.35 4.60 9.76
N LEU A 28 -9.60 4.21 8.72
CA LEU A 28 -8.59 5.06 8.10
C LEU A 28 -9.22 6.36 7.56
N GLN A 29 -10.28 6.25 6.76
CA GLN A 29 -10.97 7.42 6.21
C GLN A 29 -11.53 8.33 7.32
N SER A 30 -12.12 7.75 8.36
CA SER A 30 -12.64 8.50 9.51
C SER A 30 -11.53 9.25 10.25
N LYS A 31 -10.38 8.60 10.48
CA LYS A 31 -9.24 9.23 11.15
C LYS A 31 -8.58 10.29 10.30
N VAL A 32 -8.36 10.05 9.01
CA VAL A 32 -7.84 11.06 8.08
C VAL A 32 -8.76 12.28 8.08
N LYS A 33 -10.09 12.09 7.99
CA LYS A 33 -11.06 13.18 8.07
C LYS A 33 -11.08 13.91 9.43
N LYS A 34 -10.85 13.21 10.54
CA LYS A 34 -10.70 13.82 11.86
C LYS A 34 -9.43 14.66 11.93
N TYR A 35 -8.29 14.10 11.53
CA TYR A 35 -6.98 14.73 11.62
C TYR A 35 -6.77 15.85 10.58
N SER A 36 -7.53 15.84 9.47
CA SER A 36 -7.55 16.97 8.53
C SER A 36 -8.21 18.25 9.10
N LYS A 37 -8.96 18.13 10.20
CA LYS A 37 -9.53 19.28 10.94
C LYS A 37 -8.67 19.76 12.09
N GLN A 38 -7.66 18.98 12.48
CA GLN A 38 -6.77 19.29 13.60
C GLN A 38 -5.62 20.13 13.10
N LYS A 39 -5.56 21.40 13.52
CA LYS A 39 -4.48 22.31 13.16
C LYS A 39 -3.15 21.77 13.62
N LEU A 40 -2.15 21.88 12.77
CA LEU A 40 -0.79 21.47 13.07
C LEU A 40 -0.12 22.54 13.94
N SER A 41 0.55 22.14 15.03
CA SER A 41 1.22 23.04 15.97
C SER A 41 2.31 23.89 15.31
N SER A 42 3.10 23.32 14.39
CA SER A 42 4.10 24.05 13.61
C SER A 42 3.50 25.02 12.59
N GLY A 43 2.20 24.96 12.31
CA GLY A 43 1.52 25.80 11.34
C GLY A 43 1.94 25.59 9.88
N LYS A 44 2.78 24.58 9.57
CA LYS A 44 3.26 24.28 8.22
C LYS A 44 2.20 23.60 7.37
N THR A 45 2.23 23.88 6.07
CA THR A 45 1.47 23.12 5.08
C THR A 45 2.14 21.77 4.80
N GLY A 46 1.41 20.82 4.22
CA GLY A 46 2.03 19.57 3.75
C GLY A 46 3.15 19.81 2.74
N ALA A 47 3.01 20.81 1.86
CA ALA A 47 4.07 21.19 0.92
C ALA A 47 5.33 21.69 1.63
N GLU A 48 5.18 22.55 2.65
CA GLU A 48 6.30 23.06 3.46
C GLU A 48 6.98 21.92 4.26
N VAL A 49 6.21 20.98 4.80
CA VAL A 49 6.71 19.78 5.47
C VAL A 49 7.51 18.91 4.50
N ALA A 50 6.96 18.62 3.31
CA ALA A 50 7.63 17.83 2.30
C ALA A 50 8.95 18.48 1.84
N GLN A 51 8.92 19.78 1.53
CA GLN A 51 10.11 20.48 1.07
C GLN A 51 11.20 20.53 2.14
N GLN A 52 10.83 20.73 3.40
CA GLN A 52 11.79 20.72 4.51
C GLN A 52 12.41 19.32 4.67
N MET A 53 11.59 18.26 4.68
CA MET A 53 12.07 16.88 4.83
C MET A 53 13.04 16.47 3.72
N LEU A 54 12.75 16.86 2.47
CA LEU A 54 13.63 16.60 1.34
C LEU A 54 14.98 17.35 1.49
N ASN A 55 14.93 18.64 1.82
CA ASN A 55 16.13 19.48 1.96
C ASN A 55 17.05 18.98 3.10
N GLU A 56 16.48 18.62 4.25
CA GLU A 56 17.24 18.10 5.40
C GLU A 56 17.86 16.72 5.14
N ASN A 57 17.28 15.96 4.20
CA ASN A 57 17.87 14.70 3.73
C ASN A 57 18.81 14.88 2.52
N GLY A 58 19.13 16.13 2.13
CA GLY A 58 20.05 16.44 1.02
C GLY A 58 19.47 16.14 -0.36
N ILE A 59 18.15 16.10 -0.50
CA ILE A 59 17.44 15.78 -1.75
C ILE A 59 16.92 17.08 -2.35
N TYR A 60 17.61 17.63 -3.35
CA TYR A 60 17.30 18.91 -4.00
C TYR A 60 16.72 18.74 -5.41
N ASP A 61 16.74 17.54 -5.96
CA ASP A 61 16.31 17.22 -7.33
C ASP A 61 14.88 16.64 -7.40
N VAL A 62 14.21 16.55 -6.24
CA VAL A 62 12.80 16.13 -6.12
C VAL A 62 11.92 17.36 -5.90
N LYS A 63 10.90 17.53 -6.75
CA LYS A 63 9.95 18.64 -6.68
C LYS A 63 8.70 18.23 -5.91
N VAL A 64 8.13 19.13 -5.12
CA VAL A 64 6.83 18.97 -4.48
C VAL A 64 5.77 19.68 -5.33
N VAL A 65 4.77 18.94 -5.80
CA VAL A 65 3.74 19.47 -6.71
C VAL A 65 2.33 19.13 -6.22
N SER A 66 1.38 20.04 -6.45
CA SER A 66 -0.03 19.79 -6.17
C SER A 66 -0.69 19.07 -7.34
N VAL A 67 -1.48 18.04 -7.01
CA VAL A 67 -2.28 17.27 -7.99
C VAL A 67 -3.74 17.24 -7.56
N GLY A 68 -4.65 17.13 -8.53
CA GLY A 68 -6.09 17.01 -8.25
C GLY A 68 -6.45 15.62 -7.72
N GLY A 69 -7.59 15.54 -7.00
CA GLY A 69 -8.14 14.28 -6.47
C GLY A 69 -7.99 14.16 -4.96
N PHE A 70 -8.66 13.16 -4.40
CA PHE A 70 -8.63 12.84 -2.96
C PHE A 70 -7.83 11.56 -2.75
N LEU A 71 -6.85 11.58 -1.85
CA LEU A 71 -5.92 10.45 -1.61
C LEU A 71 -5.15 10.03 -2.88
N THR A 72 -4.74 11.01 -3.67
CA THR A 72 -3.91 10.81 -4.87
C THR A 72 -2.43 11.07 -4.61
N ASP A 73 -2.09 11.24 -3.34
CA ASP A 73 -0.73 11.51 -2.89
C ASP A 73 0.19 10.34 -3.24
N HIS A 74 1.34 10.64 -3.84
CA HIS A 74 2.33 9.63 -4.20
C HIS A 74 3.68 10.23 -4.57
N TYR A 75 4.76 9.50 -4.33
CA TYR A 75 6.06 9.79 -4.92
C TYR A 75 6.20 9.12 -6.28
N ASN A 76 6.64 9.88 -7.28
CA ASN A 76 6.96 9.36 -8.61
C ASN A 76 8.49 9.35 -8.82
N PRO A 77 9.13 8.17 -8.86
CA PRO A 77 10.58 8.07 -9.01
C PRO A 77 11.08 8.43 -10.43
N ILE A 78 10.21 8.32 -11.46
CA ILE A 78 10.59 8.62 -12.85
C ILE A 78 10.69 10.12 -13.05
N THR A 79 9.67 10.86 -12.60
CA THR A 79 9.63 12.33 -12.72
C THR A 79 10.32 13.05 -11.57
N LYS A 80 10.74 12.30 -10.54
CA LYS A 80 11.29 12.83 -9.28
C LYS A 80 10.38 13.88 -8.67
N THR A 81 9.11 13.52 -8.45
CA THR A 81 8.11 14.40 -7.87
C THR A 81 7.40 13.77 -6.69
N VAL A 82 7.24 14.50 -5.61
CA VAL A 82 6.29 14.25 -4.55
C VAL A 82 4.99 14.95 -4.95
N ASN A 83 4.01 14.16 -5.34
CA ASN A 83 2.70 14.63 -5.80
C ASN A 83 1.76 14.59 -4.60
N LEU A 84 1.26 15.74 -4.19
CA LEU A 84 0.34 15.87 -3.06
C LEU A 84 -1.02 16.36 -3.56
N SER A 85 -2.09 15.72 -3.08
CA SER A 85 -3.45 16.20 -3.32
C SER A 85 -3.58 17.65 -2.83
N THR A 86 -4.46 18.44 -3.45
CA THR A 86 -4.63 19.86 -3.12
C THR A 86 -4.89 20.07 -1.63
N ASP A 87 -5.65 19.15 -0.99
CA ASP A 87 -5.97 19.19 0.43
C ASP A 87 -4.74 18.93 1.31
N VAL A 88 -3.83 18.04 0.89
CA VAL A 88 -2.57 17.76 1.58
C VAL A 88 -1.55 18.86 1.31
N PHE A 89 -1.42 19.29 0.06
CA PHE A 89 -0.45 20.31 -0.34
C PHE A 89 -0.63 21.61 0.44
N ASN A 90 -1.87 22.12 0.55
CA ASN A 90 -2.21 23.36 1.24
C ASN A 90 -2.61 23.15 2.72
N GLY A 91 -2.85 21.92 3.13
CA GLY A 91 -3.36 21.60 4.47
C GLY A 91 -2.34 21.91 5.56
N ARG A 92 -2.79 22.66 6.60
CA ARG A 92 -2.01 22.95 7.82
C ARG A 92 -2.55 22.12 8.98
N ASN A 93 -2.53 20.80 8.79
CA ASN A 93 -3.13 19.85 9.71
C ASN A 93 -2.30 18.58 9.84
N VAL A 94 -2.57 17.78 10.88
CA VAL A 94 -1.80 16.58 11.21
C VAL A 94 -1.83 15.53 10.08
N ALA A 95 -2.99 15.36 9.42
CA ALA A 95 -3.10 14.41 8.31
C ALA A 95 -2.21 14.83 7.13
N ALA A 96 -2.23 16.12 6.76
CA ALA A 96 -1.40 16.64 5.67
C ALA A 96 0.10 16.48 5.96
N ALA A 97 0.54 16.78 7.19
CA ALA A 97 1.94 16.60 7.59
C ALA A 97 2.36 15.12 7.52
N ALA A 98 1.52 14.21 8.03
CA ALA A 98 1.82 12.78 8.05
C ALA A 98 1.90 12.19 6.63
N VAL A 99 0.95 12.52 5.74
CA VAL A 99 0.94 12.06 4.34
C VAL A 99 2.11 12.63 3.58
N ALA A 100 2.35 13.94 3.66
CA ALA A 100 3.46 14.59 2.96
C ALA A 100 4.82 14.01 3.38
N ALA A 101 5.04 13.78 4.68
CA ALA A 101 6.25 13.13 5.18
C ALA A 101 6.36 11.66 4.71
N HIS A 102 5.25 10.93 4.61
CA HIS A 102 5.24 9.56 4.10
C HIS A 102 5.72 9.51 2.63
N GLU A 103 5.20 10.38 1.77
CA GLU A 103 5.63 10.44 0.36
C GLU A 103 7.10 10.86 0.23
N CYS A 104 7.58 11.74 1.11
CA CYS A 104 9.02 12.03 1.21
C CYS A 104 9.83 10.80 1.70
N GLY A 105 9.24 9.96 2.55
CA GLY A 105 9.84 8.68 2.94
C GLY A 105 10.19 7.82 1.73
N HIS A 106 9.32 7.74 0.71
CA HIS A 106 9.60 7.06 -0.56
C HIS A 106 10.70 7.75 -1.38
N ALA A 107 10.74 9.09 -1.38
CA ALA A 107 11.82 9.81 -2.05
C ALA A 107 13.18 9.52 -1.38
N ILE A 108 13.22 9.44 -0.05
CA ILE A 108 14.44 9.09 0.70
C ILE A 108 14.83 7.63 0.45
N GLN A 109 13.87 6.69 0.39
CA GLN A 109 14.14 5.31 -0.01
C GLN A 109 14.80 5.23 -1.38
N HIS A 110 14.27 5.98 -2.35
CA HIS A 110 14.81 6.05 -3.71
C HIS A 110 16.23 6.61 -3.71
N ASN A 111 16.47 7.72 -3.02
CA ASN A 111 17.79 8.35 -2.92
C ASN A 111 18.83 7.46 -2.23
N LYS A 112 18.39 6.64 -1.24
CA LYS A 112 19.25 5.69 -0.52
C LYS A 112 19.36 4.31 -1.20
N ASN A 113 18.83 4.13 -2.41
CA ASN A 113 18.80 2.85 -3.14
C ASN A 113 18.21 1.70 -2.30
N TYR A 114 17.10 1.95 -1.60
CA TYR A 114 16.46 0.94 -0.78
C TYR A 114 16.00 -0.24 -1.63
N ILE A 115 16.57 -1.43 -1.35
CA ILE A 115 16.48 -2.61 -2.22
C ILE A 115 15.03 -3.02 -2.53
N PHE A 116 14.12 -2.99 -1.53
CA PHE A 116 12.72 -3.38 -1.73
C PHE A 116 11.97 -2.41 -2.64
N LEU A 117 12.24 -1.09 -2.55
CA LEU A 117 11.67 -0.11 -3.46
C LEU A 117 12.16 -0.35 -4.90
N HIS A 118 13.43 -0.68 -5.07
CA HIS A 118 13.99 -0.98 -6.38
C HIS A 118 13.35 -2.22 -7.00
N ILE A 119 13.23 -3.31 -6.24
CA ILE A 119 12.54 -4.55 -6.67
C ILE A 119 11.07 -4.24 -7.01
N ARG A 120 10.35 -3.49 -6.15
CA ARG A 120 8.97 -3.06 -6.42
C ARG A 120 8.85 -2.32 -7.75
N THR A 121 9.76 -1.40 -8.04
CA THR A 121 9.76 -0.62 -9.28
C THR A 121 9.92 -1.51 -10.51
N ILE A 122 10.82 -2.50 -10.47
CA ILE A 122 11.02 -3.48 -11.54
C ILE A 122 9.79 -4.39 -11.69
N MET A 123 9.19 -4.81 -10.59
CA MET A 123 8.02 -5.70 -10.58
C MET A 123 6.72 -5.01 -11.03
N THR A 124 6.63 -3.68 -10.91
CA THR A 124 5.40 -2.93 -11.26
C THR A 124 4.89 -3.22 -12.67
N PRO A 125 5.68 -3.12 -13.76
CA PRO A 125 5.18 -3.42 -15.11
C PRO A 125 4.82 -4.91 -15.28
N ILE A 126 5.53 -5.83 -14.63
CA ILE A 126 5.24 -7.27 -14.66
C ILE A 126 3.90 -7.54 -13.96
N CYS A 127 3.68 -6.92 -12.81
CA CYS A 127 2.43 -7.03 -12.07
C CYS A 127 1.26 -6.42 -12.86
N ALA A 128 1.45 -5.26 -13.50
CA ALA A 128 0.43 -4.62 -14.33
C ALA A 128 0.03 -5.51 -15.53
N PHE A 129 1.00 -6.14 -16.18
CA PHE A 129 0.75 -7.13 -17.23
C PHE A 129 -0.05 -8.32 -16.68
N SER A 130 0.40 -8.92 -15.57
CA SER A 130 -0.28 -10.06 -14.94
C SER A 130 -1.72 -9.70 -14.56
N ALA A 131 -1.95 -8.57 -13.92
CA ALA A 131 -3.28 -8.12 -13.51
C ALA A 131 -4.23 -7.92 -14.69
N ARG A 132 -3.73 -7.48 -15.86
CA ARG A 132 -4.53 -7.28 -17.07
C ARG A 132 -5.14 -8.56 -17.60
N PHE A 133 -4.40 -9.67 -17.52
CA PHE A 133 -4.84 -10.97 -18.05
C PHE A 133 -5.44 -11.88 -16.99
N LEU A 134 -5.20 -11.60 -15.72
CA LEU A 134 -5.62 -12.41 -14.58
C LEU A 134 -7.11 -12.78 -14.62
N THR A 135 -7.97 -11.77 -14.73
CA THR A 135 -9.44 -11.99 -14.71
C THR A 135 -9.88 -12.86 -15.88
N LEU A 136 -9.30 -12.66 -17.05
CA LEU A 136 -9.61 -13.46 -18.24
C LEU A 136 -9.28 -14.94 -18.00
N PHE A 137 -8.06 -15.25 -17.54
CA PHE A 137 -7.62 -16.63 -17.33
C PHE A 137 -8.34 -17.32 -16.18
N ILE A 138 -8.67 -16.60 -15.12
CA ILE A 138 -9.48 -17.15 -14.00
C ILE A 138 -10.90 -17.49 -14.47
N LEU A 139 -11.57 -16.58 -15.22
CA LEU A 139 -12.91 -16.83 -15.74
C LEU A 139 -12.92 -17.98 -16.76
N LEU A 140 -12.00 -17.99 -17.72
CA LEU A 140 -11.84 -19.10 -18.66
C LEU A 140 -11.55 -20.42 -17.93
N GLY A 141 -10.72 -20.39 -16.92
CA GLY A 141 -10.38 -21.55 -16.10
C GLY A 141 -11.59 -22.15 -15.43
N PHE A 142 -12.44 -21.34 -14.78
CA PHE A 142 -13.68 -21.83 -14.19
C PHE A 142 -14.69 -22.31 -15.23
N PHE A 143 -14.80 -21.64 -16.37
CA PHE A 143 -15.68 -22.07 -17.47
C PHE A 143 -15.25 -23.43 -18.06
N MET A 144 -13.94 -23.63 -18.19
CA MET A 144 -13.37 -24.84 -18.80
C MET A 144 -12.96 -25.92 -17.77
N ILE A 145 -13.30 -25.80 -16.51
CA ILE A 145 -12.79 -26.63 -15.39
C ILE A 145 -13.04 -28.14 -15.58
N ASN A 146 -14.08 -28.51 -16.31
CA ASN A 146 -14.42 -29.91 -16.63
C ASN A 146 -13.80 -30.39 -17.97
N ILE A 147 -13.12 -29.51 -18.71
CA ILE A 147 -12.52 -29.80 -20.02
C ILE A 147 -10.99 -29.75 -19.92
N SER A 148 -10.47 -28.67 -19.32
CA SER A 148 -9.03 -28.43 -19.18
C SER A 148 -8.75 -27.50 -18.00
N LEU A 149 -7.76 -27.83 -17.19
CA LEU A 149 -7.30 -27.02 -16.07
C LEU A 149 -6.25 -25.96 -16.49
N ILE A 150 -5.71 -26.05 -17.70
CA ILE A 150 -4.63 -25.18 -18.19
C ILE A 150 -4.95 -23.69 -18.04
N PRO A 151 -6.13 -23.17 -18.43
CA PRO A 151 -6.42 -21.75 -18.26
C PRO A 151 -6.41 -21.32 -16.77
N LEU A 152 -6.92 -22.17 -15.89
CA LEU A 152 -6.92 -21.89 -14.45
C LEU A 152 -5.50 -21.88 -13.87
N GLU A 153 -4.65 -22.81 -14.28
CA GLU A 153 -3.24 -22.87 -13.88
C GLU A 153 -2.47 -21.63 -14.33
N ILE A 154 -2.71 -21.16 -15.57
CA ILE A 154 -2.13 -19.89 -16.05
C ILE A 154 -2.63 -18.72 -15.16
N GLY A 155 -3.93 -18.67 -14.88
CA GLY A 155 -4.51 -17.67 -13.97
C GLY A 155 -3.85 -17.68 -12.57
N ILE A 156 -3.61 -18.86 -12.01
CA ILE A 156 -2.90 -19.03 -10.73
C ILE A 156 -1.47 -18.51 -10.80
N CYS A 157 -0.73 -18.78 -11.88
CA CYS A 157 0.62 -18.25 -12.06
C CYS A 157 0.62 -16.70 -12.12
N LEU A 158 -0.31 -16.10 -12.85
CA LEU A 158 -0.48 -14.65 -12.92
C LEU A 158 -0.88 -14.07 -11.55
N TYR A 159 -1.74 -14.77 -10.81
CA TYR A 159 -2.15 -14.38 -9.47
C TYR A 159 -0.99 -14.47 -8.46
N ALA A 160 -0.13 -15.49 -8.58
CA ALA A 160 1.05 -15.62 -7.74
C ALA A 160 2.02 -14.44 -7.92
N VAL A 161 2.18 -13.92 -9.14
CA VAL A 161 2.97 -12.70 -9.41
C VAL A 161 2.38 -11.49 -8.67
N THR A 162 1.07 -11.28 -8.74
CA THR A 162 0.41 -10.18 -8.03
C THR A 162 0.47 -10.35 -6.52
N THR A 163 0.35 -11.57 -6.01
CA THR A 163 0.51 -11.88 -4.59
C THR A 163 1.93 -11.57 -4.12
N LEU A 164 2.96 -12.01 -4.85
CA LEU A 164 4.35 -11.69 -4.52
C LEU A 164 4.56 -10.17 -4.46
N PHE A 165 3.99 -9.43 -5.40
CA PHE A 165 4.07 -7.97 -5.42
C PHE A 165 3.46 -7.33 -4.16
N THR A 166 2.34 -7.83 -3.63
CA THR A 166 1.75 -7.31 -2.38
C THR A 166 2.69 -7.50 -1.19
N PHE A 167 3.39 -8.64 -1.09
CA PHE A 167 4.39 -8.87 -0.05
C PHE A 167 5.63 -7.99 -0.19
N LEU A 168 6.09 -7.73 -1.42
CA LEU A 168 7.23 -6.85 -1.68
C LEU A 168 6.91 -5.38 -1.35
N THR A 169 5.65 -4.98 -1.40
CA THR A 169 5.25 -3.61 -1.03
C THR A 169 5.25 -3.39 0.48
N LEU A 170 5.03 -4.40 1.31
CA LEU A 170 4.95 -4.26 2.77
C LEU A 170 6.18 -3.60 3.39
N PRO A 171 7.42 -4.10 3.18
CA PRO A 171 8.60 -3.46 3.77
C PRO A 171 8.82 -2.04 3.26
N VAL A 172 8.41 -1.73 2.03
CA VAL A 172 8.52 -0.39 1.44
C VAL A 172 7.61 0.59 2.20
N GLU A 173 6.34 0.24 2.37
CA GLU A 173 5.34 1.09 3.03
C GLU A 173 5.60 1.26 4.53
N LEU A 174 6.04 0.19 5.21
CA LEU A 174 6.40 0.24 6.62
C LEU A 174 7.63 1.11 6.87
N ASP A 175 8.67 0.99 6.03
CA ASP A 175 9.89 1.80 6.16
C ASP A 175 9.63 3.27 5.81
N ALA A 176 8.84 3.58 4.76
CA ALA A 176 8.44 4.95 4.44
C ALA A 176 7.68 5.61 5.60
N SER A 177 6.71 4.89 6.19
CA SER A 177 5.95 5.36 7.35
C SER A 177 6.85 5.58 8.58
N ASN A 178 7.81 4.69 8.85
CA ASN A 178 8.74 4.84 9.95
C ASN A 178 9.66 6.06 9.76
N ARG A 179 10.18 6.27 8.54
CA ARG A 179 10.98 7.46 8.20
C ARG A 179 10.20 8.74 8.42
N ALA A 180 8.94 8.77 7.97
CA ALA A 180 8.04 9.89 8.16
C ALA A 180 7.84 10.21 9.65
N LEU A 181 7.48 9.21 10.46
CA LEU A 181 7.21 9.37 11.89
C LEU A 181 8.44 9.85 12.66
N ASN A 182 9.59 9.23 12.43
CA ASN A 182 10.82 9.64 13.09
C ASN A 182 11.19 11.09 12.74
N TRP A 183 11.09 11.46 11.45
CA TRP A 183 11.48 12.79 11.02
C TRP A 183 10.53 13.89 11.55
N ILE A 184 9.19 13.68 11.52
CA ILE A 184 8.24 14.68 12.05
C ILE A 184 8.37 14.87 13.55
N GLU A 185 8.78 13.82 14.30
CA GLU A 185 9.05 13.88 15.75
C GLU A 185 10.36 14.62 16.03
N GLU A 186 11.47 14.20 15.42
CA GLU A 186 12.82 14.76 15.61
C GLU A 186 12.89 16.25 15.27
N ASN A 187 12.13 16.69 14.26
CA ASN A 187 12.10 18.07 13.78
C ASN A 187 10.99 18.93 14.40
N ASN A 188 10.31 18.43 15.43
CA ASN A 188 9.24 19.13 16.13
C ASN A 188 8.15 19.68 15.17
N ILE A 189 7.86 18.94 14.10
CA ILE A 189 6.78 19.28 13.16
C ILE A 189 5.41 19.08 13.83
N VAL A 190 5.32 18.13 14.74
CA VAL A 190 4.14 17.73 15.51
C VAL A 190 4.44 17.76 17.01
N ASP A 191 3.42 18.07 17.81
CA ASP A 191 3.50 17.86 19.26
C ASP A 191 3.26 16.39 19.64
N ASN A 192 3.36 16.05 20.92
CA ASN A 192 3.20 14.69 21.42
C ASN A 192 1.82 14.06 21.12
N ASN A 193 0.76 14.85 21.06
CA ASN A 193 -0.59 14.36 20.77
C ASN A 193 -0.78 14.21 19.26
N GLU A 194 -0.32 15.19 18.49
CA GLU A 194 -0.30 15.18 17.04
C GLU A 194 0.53 14.00 16.51
N TYR A 195 1.67 13.67 17.16
CA TYR A 195 2.47 12.49 16.84
C TYR A 195 1.69 11.18 16.99
N LYS A 196 0.94 11.02 18.09
CA LYS A 196 0.08 9.84 18.30
C LYS A 196 -0.99 9.73 17.21
N ASP A 197 -1.54 10.86 16.79
CA ASP A 197 -2.56 10.92 15.75
C ASP A 197 -1.97 10.60 14.36
N ALA A 198 -0.81 11.18 14.01
CA ALA A 198 -0.07 10.87 12.80
C ALA A 198 0.32 9.38 12.72
N LYS A 199 0.89 8.84 13.83
CA LYS A 199 1.24 7.43 13.96
C LYS A 199 0.03 6.51 13.80
N SER A 200 -1.12 6.91 14.37
CA SER A 200 -2.35 6.14 14.24
C SER A 200 -2.88 6.11 12.80
N ALA A 201 -2.78 7.21 12.06
CA ALA A 201 -3.17 7.27 10.65
C ALA A 201 -2.25 6.40 9.78
N LEU A 202 -0.93 6.57 9.90
CA LEU A 202 0.05 5.80 9.12
C LEU A 202 0.03 4.31 9.46
N LYS A 203 -0.20 3.94 10.74
CA LYS A 203 -0.38 2.53 11.13
C LYS A 203 -1.61 1.89 10.50
N LEU A 204 -2.74 2.61 10.43
CA LEU A 204 -3.94 2.11 9.75
C LEU A 204 -3.72 2.00 8.23
N ALA A 205 -3.03 2.96 7.61
CA ALA A 205 -2.66 2.88 6.22
C ALA A 205 -1.77 1.65 5.96
N ALA A 206 -0.75 1.41 6.77
CA ALA A 206 0.10 0.22 6.68
C ALA A 206 -0.70 -1.09 6.85
N MET A 207 -1.70 -1.11 7.75
CA MET A 207 -2.56 -2.27 7.96
C MET A 207 -3.36 -2.65 6.71
N THR A 208 -3.73 -1.68 5.85
CA THR A 208 -4.42 -1.99 4.59
C THR A 208 -3.55 -2.83 3.65
N TYR A 209 -2.24 -2.57 3.61
CA TYR A 209 -1.29 -3.39 2.83
C TYR A 209 -1.11 -4.78 3.41
N VAL A 210 -1.06 -4.91 4.75
CA VAL A 210 -1.00 -6.22 5.42
C VAL A 210 -2.24 -7.07 5.07
N LEU A 211 -3.42 -6.48 5.17
CA LEU A 211 -4.67 -7.16 4.85
C LEU A 211 -4.76 -7.52 3.37
N ALA A 212 -4.30 -6.67 2.47
CA ALA A 212 -4.22 -6.96 1.04
C ALA A 212 -3.29 -8.15 0.75
N ALA A 213 -2.12 -8.22 1.41
CA ALA A 213 -1.19 -9.34 1.27
C ALA A 213 -1.79 -10.65 1.82
N LEU A 214 -2.46 -10.61 2.97
CA LEU A 214 -3.15 -11.78 3.54
C LEU A 214 -4.30 -12.24 2.66
N ALA A 215 -5.13 -11.32 2.15
CA ALA A 215 -6.23 -11.63 1.25
C ALA A 215 -5.72 -12.28 -0.05
N SER A 216 -4.66 -11.73 -0.65
CA SER A 216 -4.09 -12.30 -1.86
C SER A 216 -3.47 -13.68 -1.64
N LEU A 217 -2.83 -13.91 -0.49
CA LEU A 217 -2.28 -15.23 -0.14
C LEU A 217 -3.38 -16.26 0.05
N THR A 218 -4.42 -15.95 0.82
CA THR A 218 -5.52 -16.90 1.08
C THR A 218 -6.26 -17.25 -0.21
N GLU A 219 -6.48 -16.28 -1.10
CA GLU A 219 -7.10 -16.52 -2.39
C GLU A 219 -6.21 -17.38 -3.32
N LEU A 220 -4.90 -17.12 -3.35
CA LEU A 220 -3.94 -17.93 -4.09
C LEU A 220 -3.98 -19.39 -3.63
N LEU A 221 -3.93 -19.63 -2.31
CA LEU A 221 -3.99 -20.97 -1.74
C LEU A 221 -5.34 -21.65 -2.06
N ARG A 222 -6.44 -20.90 -2.05
CA ARG A 222 -7.77 -21.40 -2.42
C ARG A 222 -7.82 -21.85 -3.89
N LEU A 223 -7.29 -21.05 -4.80
CA LEU A 223 -7.24 -21.42 -6.22
C LEU A 223 -6.38 -22.67 -6.47
N ILE A 224 -5.21 -22.77 -5.80
CA ILE A 224 -4.36 -23.97 -5.86
C ILE A 224 -5.10 -25.19 -5.32
N SER A 225 -5.81 -25.06 -4.20
CA SER A 225 -6.60 -26.14 -3.62
C SER A 225 -7.69 -26.66 -4.57
N ILE A 226 -8.36 -25.75 -5.31
CA ILE A 226 -9.37 -26.13 -6.32
C ILE A 226 -8.73 -26.99 -7.42
N VAL A 227 -7.59 -26.57 -7.96
CA VAL A 227 -6.92 -27.32 -9.04
C VAL A 227 -6.46 -28.70 -8.54
N ASN A 228 -5.86 -28.77 -7.34
CA ASN A 228 -5.40 -30.04 -6.78
C ASN A 228 -6.55 -31.03 -6.57
N SER A 229 -7.66 -30.56 -5.98
CA SER A 229 -8.85 -31.40 -5.80
C SER A 229 -9.46 -31.93 -7.11
N ARG A 230 -9.24 -31.19 -8.22
CA ARG A 230 -9.71 -31.61 -9.56
C ARG A 230 -8.76 -32.58 -10.25
N LYS A 231 -7.47 -32.58 -9.90
CA LYS A 231 -6.49 -33.57 -10.42
C LYS A 231 -6.58 -34.94 -9.74
N GLU A 232 -7.11 -34.97 -8.52
CA GLU A 232 -7.27 -36.18 -7.73
C GLU A 232 -8.58 -36.97 -8.06
N ASN A 233 -9.56 -36.32 -8.71
CA ASN A 233 -10.82 -36.91 -9.16
C ASN A 233 -10.78 -37.21 -10.66
#